data_8e0ab800c325dd863458f94b10240140
#
_entry.id   8e0ab800c325dd863458f94b10240140
#
_cell.length_a   1.000
_cell.length_b   1.000
_cell.length_c   1.000
_cell.angle_alpha   90.00
_cell.angle_beta   90.00
_cell.angle_gamma   90.00
#
_symmetry.space_group_name_H-M   'P 1'
#
loop_
_entity.id
_entity.type
_entity.pdbx_description
1 polymer ?
#
loop_
_entity_poly.entity_id
_entity_poly.type
_entity_poly.pdbx_seq_one_letter_code
_entity_poly.pdbx_strand_id
1 'polypeptide(L)'
;MQLPIQAIEFAANGGTNFSKLELLRNTEAAQEHYMLLSKIGHTANDMVEMVNEIKAHSAPNQILCDNFIISGGIKNFLDGYYLIQKINATAVYGQASMMLKYAAVSYEALQEFLTLEIDGLALAEAYLKIRK
;
A
#
# COMPACT_ATOMS: atom_id res chain seq x y z
N MET A 1 0.11 -16.13 2.63
CA MET A 1 -0.97 -16.39 3.57
C MET A 1 -0.91 -17.78 4.24
N GLN A 2 -0.30 -18.78 3.63
CA GLN A 2 -0.17 -20.15 4.18
C GLN A 2 1.07 -20.35 5.08
N LEU A 3 1.81 -19.28 5.37
CA LEU A 3 2.95 -19.31 6.27
C LEU A 3 2.56 -18.77 7.66
N PRO A 4 3.12 -19.31 8.76
CA PRO A 4 2.85 -18.85 10.12
C PRO A 4 3.62 -17.56 10.44
N ILE A 5 3.35 -16.48 9.70
CA ILE A 5 3.89 -15.15 9.88
C ILE A 5 2.81 -14.22 10.43
N GLN A 6 3.23 -13.12 11.08
CA GLN A 6 2.28 -12.25 11.76
C GLN A 6 1.56 -11.28 10.83
N ALA A 7 2.24 -10.77 9.80
CA ALA A 7 1.66 -9.87 8.82
C ALA A 7 2.38 -9.96 7.47
N ILE A 8 1.69 -9.52 6.42
CA ILE A 8 2.21 -9.40 5.06
C ILE A 8 2.10 -7.95 4.63
N GLU A 9 3.24 -7.34 4.24
CA GLU A 9 3.26 -6.02 3.62
C GLU A 9 3.24 -6.16 2.10
N PHE A 10 2.42 -5.34 1.42
CA PHE A 10 2.26 -5.42 -0.02
C PHE A 10 3.45 -4.87 -0.80
N ALA A 11 4.04 -3.77 -0.35
CA ALA A 11 5.08 -3.04 -1.08
C ALA A 11 4.70 -2.82 -2.57
N ALA A 12 3.45 -2.44 -2.82
CA ALA A 12 2.86 -2.35 -4.14
C ALA A 12 3.48 -1.22 -4.99
N ASN A 13 3.20 -1.24 -6.28
CA ASN A 13 3.63 -0.19 -7.22
C ASN A 13 3.16 1.20 -6.76
N GLY A 14 4.04 2.20 -6.90
CA GLY A 14 3.82 3.57 -6.42
C GLY A 14 4.52 3.86 -5.08
N GLY A 15 5.06 2.85 -4.39
CA GLY A 15 5.99 2.97 -3.28
C GLY A 15 7.46 2.93 -3.75
N THR A 16 8.36 2.54 -2.84
CA THR A 16 9.78 2.35 -3.15
C THR A 16 9.96 1.24 -4.18
N ASN A 17 10.52 1.57 -5.34
CA ASN A 17 10.79 0.60 -6.38
C ASN A 17 12.21 0.05 -6.23
N PHE A 18 12.34 -1.10 -5.60
CA PHE A 18 13.64 -1.75 -5.33
C PHE A 18 14.36 -2.18 -6.61
N SER A 19 13.63 -2.62 -7.65
CA SER A 19 14.22 -2.94 -8.95
C SER A 19 14.86 -1.70 -9.58
N LYS A 20 14.20 -0.54 -9.48
CA LYS A 20 14.77 0.74 -9.94
C LYS A 20 15.99 1.14 -9.13
N LEU A 21 15.95 0.99 -7.80
CA LEU A 21 17.10 1.30 -6.94
C LEU A 21 18.30 0.44 -7.27
N GLU A 22 18.09 -0.83 -7.55
CA GLU A 22 19.18 -1.74 -7.95
C GLU A 22 19.74 -1.39 -9.33
N LEU A 23 18.88 -1.04 -10.28
CA LEU A 23 19.31 -0.60 -11.62
C LEU A 23 20.16 0.68 -11.55
N LEU A 24 19.85 1.62 -10.67
CA LEU A 24 20.63 2.87 -10.50
C LEU A 24 22.06 2.64 -10.02
N ARG A 25 22.40 1.45 -9.54
CA ARG A 25 23.76 1.04 -9.17
C ARG A 25 24.58 0.49 -10.34
N ASN A 26 23.95 0.26 -11.48
CA ASN A 26 24.56 -0.30 -12.67
C ASN A 26 25.06 0.79 -13.64
N THR A 27 25.70 0.36 -14.73
CA THR A 27 26.13 1.25 -15.82
C THR A 27 24.95 1.93 -16.50
N GLU A 28 25.15 3.11 -17.11
CA GLU A 28 24.10 3.84 -17.82
C GLU A 28 23.43 2.99 -18.91
N ALA A 29 24.21 2.22 -19.66
CA ALA A 29 23.69 1.32 -20.70
C ALA A 29 22.76 0.24 -20.11
N ALA A 30 23.10 -0.33 -18.94
CA ALA A 30 22.27 -1.30 -18.26
C ALA A 30 21.00 -0.65 -17.68
N GLN A 31 21.12 0.57 -17.15
CA GLN A 31 19.97 1.33 -16.66
C GLN A 31 18.96 1.58 -17.78
N GLU A 32 19.42 2.12 -18.92
CA GLU A 32 18.56 2.39 -20.07
C GLU A 32 17.85 1.12 -20.57
N HIS A 33 18.62 0.03 -20.73
CA HIS A 33 18.11 -1.23 -21.27
C HIS A 33 17.09 -1.92 -20.35
N TYR A 34 17.36 -1.97 -19.04
CA TYR A 34 16.54 -2.74 -18.07
C TYR A 34 15.51 -1.90 -17.30
N MET A 35 15.46 -0.58 -17.49
CA MET A 35 14.50 0.29 -16.78
C MET A 35 13.04 -0.14 -16.96
N LEU A 36 12.72 -0.79 -18.07
CA LEU A 36 11.36 -1.32 -18.31
C LEU A 36 10.95 -2.37 -17.29
N LEU A 37 11.90 -3.17 -16.77
CA LEU A 37 11.62 -4.18 -15.74
C LEU A 37 11.13 -3.55 -14.43
N SER A 38 11.55 -2.33 -14.14
CA SER A 38 11.10 -1.60 -12.94
C SER A 38 9.62 -1.18 -12.97
N LYS A 39 8.96 -1.31 -14.11
CA LYS A 39 7.53 -1.02 -14.28
C LYS A 39 6.63 -2.24 -14.04
N ILE A 40 7.23 -3.43 -13.96
CA ILE A 40 6.50 -4.68 -13.72
C ILE A 40 6.15 -4.76 -12.24
N GLY A 41 4.87 -5.03 -11.94
CA GLY A 41 4.39 -5.19 -10.58
C GLY A 41 2.87 -4.98 -10.49
N HIS A 42 2.34 -5.06 -9.29
CA HIS A 42 0.91 -4.92 -9.01
C HIS A 42 0.64 -3.65 -8.22
N THR A 43 -0.53 -3.06 -8.43
CA THR A 43 -1.03 -1.97 -7.57
C THR A 43 -1.54 -2.53 -6.24
N ALA A 44 -1.69 -1.67 -5.24
CA ALA A 44 -2.28 -2.07 -3.96
C ALA A 44 -3.72 -2.61 -4.15
N ASN A 45 -4.46 -2.07 -5.10
CA ASN A 45 -5.81 -2.55 -5.43
C ASN A 45 -5.78 -3.98 -6.03
N ASP A 46 -4.88 -4.26 -6.97
CA ASP A 46 -4.74 -5.60 -7.54
C ASP A 46 -4.38 -6.62 -6.46
N MET A 47 -3.50 -6.26 -5.52
CA MET A 47 -3.09 -7.14 -4.42
C MET A 47 -4.23 -7.38 -3.42
N VAL A 48 -5.07 -6.39 -3.14
CA VAL A 48 -6.31 -6.56 -2.36
C VAL A 48 -7.25 -7.54 -3.03
N GLU A 49 -7.44 -7.43 -4.34
CA GLU A 49 -8.27 -8.37 -5.11
C GLU A 49 -7.71 -9.80 -5.05
N MET A 50 -6.40 -9.97 -5.23
CA MET A 50 -5.73 -11.27 -5.10
C MET A 50 -5.93 -11.89 -3.70
N VAL A 51 -5.81 -11.09 -2.62
CA VAL A 51 -6.07 -11.57 -1.26
C VAL A 51 -7.51 -12.05 -1.12
N ASN A 52 -8.47 -11.27 -1.59
CA ASN A 52 -9.89 -11.63 -1.53
C ASN A 52 -10.18 -12.92 -2.33
N GLU A 53 -9.57 -13.07 -3.50
CA GLU A 53 -9.68 -14.26 -4.34
C GLU A 53 -9.07 -15.51 -3.65
N ILE A 54 -7.87 -15.39 -3.10
CA ILE A 54 -7.23 -16.46 -2.34
C ILE A 54 -8.12 -16.90 -1.17
N LYS A 55 -8.68 -15.94 -0.42
CA LYS A 55 -9.58 -16.25 0.70
C LYS A 55 -10.87 -16.93 0.26
N ALA A 56 -11.44 -16.50 -0.86
CA ALA A 56 -12.66 -17.11 -1.41
C ALA A 56 -12.46 -18.58 -1.85
N HIS A 57 -11.25 -18.94 -2.28
CA HIS A 57 -10.95 -20.29 -2.80
C HIS A 57 -10.16 -21.18 -1.83
N SER A 58 -9.74 -20.66 -0.66
CA SER A 58 -9.00 -21.44 0.34
C SER A 58 -9.90 -21.92 1.46
N ALA A 59 -9.64 -23.10 1.98
CA ALA A 59 -10.27 -23.55 3.23
C ALA A 59 -9.75 -22.70 4.40
N PRO A 60 -10.59 -22.37 5.41
CA PRO A 60 -10.21 -21.51 6.52
C PRO A 60 -8.95 -21.95 7.27
N ASN A 61 -8.71 -23.26 7.40
CA ASN A 61 -7.54 -23.83 8.06
C ASN A 61 -6.23 -23.72 7.24
N GLN A 62 -6.31 -23.26 5.99
CA GLN A 62 -5.14 -23.03 5.13
C GLN A 62 -4.63 -21.58 5.23
N ILE A 63 -5.41 -20.68 5.83
CA ILE A 63 -5.04 -19.27 6.02
C ILE A 63 -4.43 -19.13 7.42
N LEU A 64 -3.11 -19.04 7.49
CA LEU A 64 -2.35 -18.89 8.74
C LEU A 64 -2.01 -17.43 9.04
N CYS A 65 -1.98 -16.58 8.02
CA CYS A 65 -1.77 -15.14 8.16
C CYS A 65 -2.90 -14.38 7.47
N ASP A 66 -3.62 -13.56 8.23
CA ASP A 66 -4.76 -12.76 7.78
C ASP A 66 -4.61 -11.27 8.17
N ASN A 67 -3.38 -10.84 8.43
CA ASN A 67 -3.06 -9.45 8.75
C ASN A 67 -2.22 -8.85 7.63
N PHE A 68 -2.61 -7.66 7.16
CA PHE A 68 -1.96 -7.01 6.02
C PHE A 68 -1.58 -5.57 6.33
N ILE A 69 -0.45 -5.16 5.75
CA ILE A 69 -0.03 -3.76 5.67
C ILE A 69 -0.12 -3.37 4.20
N ILE A 70 -1.13 -2.61 3.86
CA ILE A 70 -1.36 -2.13 2.50
C ILE A 70 -0.46 -0.93 2.27
N SER A 71 0.59 -1.08 1.50
CA SER A 71 1.57 -0.04 1.20
C SER A 71 1.86 0.04 -0.30
N GLY A 72 2.35 1.20 -0.75
CA GLY A 72 2.64 1.49 -2.15
C GLY A 72 1.49 2.17 -2.89
N GLY A 73 1.75 3.39 -3.37
CA GLY A 73 0.82 4.16 -4.19
C GLY A 73 -0.32 4.86 -3.46
N ILE A 74 -0.40 4.76 -2.13
CA ILE A 74 -1.42 5.44 -1.31
C ILE A 74 -1.02 6.90 -1.14
N LYS A 75 -1.88 7.83 -1.60
CA LYS A 75 -1.58 9.26 -1.66
C LYS A 75 -2.39 10.09 -0.66
N ASN A 76 -3.52 9.61 -0.21
CA ASN A 76 -4.46 10.31 0.66
C ASN A 76 -5.29 9.32 1.50
N PHE A 77 -6.04 9.84 2.47
CA PHE A 77 -6.89 9.04 3.35
C PHE A 77 -7.98 8.24 2.61
N LEU A 78 -8.50 8.74 1.47
CA LEU A 78 -9.53 8.03 0.72
C LEU A 78 -9.00 6.78 0.03
N ASP A 79 -7.76 6.83 -0.50
CA ASP A 79 -7.10 5.65 -1.05
C ASP A 79 -6.96 4.57 0.04
N GLY A 80 -6.48 4.98 1.23
CA GLY A 80 -6.32 4.09 2.38
C GLY A 80 -7.66 3.52 2.87
N TYR A 81 -8.66 4.37 3.07
CA TYR A 81 -10.00 3.99 3.48
C TYR A 81 -10.61 2.96 2.50
N TYR A 82 -10.58 3.27 1.21
CA TYR A 82 -11.12 2.38 0.19
C TYR A 82 -10.51 0.98 0.24
N LEU A 83 -9.18 0.88 0.31
CA LEU A 83 -8.48 -0.40 0.30
C LEU A 83 -8.74 -1.21 1.58
N ILE A 84 -8.78 -0.55 2.76
CA ILE A 84 -9.12 -1.20 4.03
C ILE A 84 -10.56 -1.73 4.00
N GLN A 85 -11.50 -0.97 3.48
CA GLN A 85 -12.89 -1.41 3.40
C GLN A 85 -13.11 -2.49 2.32
N LYS A 86 -12.25 -2.56 1.32
CA LYS A 86 -12.33 -3.53 0.23
C LYS A 86 -11.76 -4.90 0.58
N ILE A 87 -10.70 -4.95 1.38
CA ILE A 87 -10.03 -6.21 1.72
C ILE A 87 -10.88 -7.02 2.71
N ASN A 88 -11.00 -8.33 2.47
CA ASN A 88 -11.70 -9.25 3.38
C ASN A 88 -10.75 -9.82 4.44
N ALA A 89 -9.95 -8.97 5.08
CA ALA A 89 -8.92 -9.35 6.04
C ALA A 89 -8.67 -8.20 7.03
N THR A 90 -7.93 -8.45 8.09
CA THR A 90 -7.46 -7.38 8.98
C THR A 90 -6.34 -6.60 8.28
N ALA A 91 -6.50 -5.29 8.13
CA ALA A 91 -5.50 -4.48 7.44
C ALA A 91 -5.32 -3.10 8.05
N VAL A 92 -4.10 -2.59 7.90
CA VAL A 92 -3.76 -1.17 8.05
C VAL A 92 -3.14 -0.68 6.74
N TYR A 93 -3.14 0.63 6.48
CA TYR A 93 -2.40 1.16 5.34
C TYR A 93 -1.20 1.97 5.76
N GLY A 94 -0.17 2.00 4.92
CA GLY A 94 1.04 2.79 5.06
C GLY A 94 1.13 3.87 3.98
N GLN A 95 1.37 5.12 4.41
CA GLN A 95 1.52 6.28 3.54
C GLN A 95 2.80 7.02 3.93
N ALA A 96 3.84 6.95 3.08
CA ALA A 96 5.13 7.56 3.39
C ALA A 96 5.43 8.81 2.56
N SER A 97 5.20 8.76 1.25
CA SER A 97 5.66 9.82 0.32
C SER A 97 5.06 11.20 0.60
N MET A 98 3.77 11.26 0.94
CA MET A 98 3.11 12.52 1.27
C MET A 98 3.57 13.04 2.63
N MET A 99 3.72 12.18 3.63
CA MET A 99 4.26 12.58 4.94
C MET A 99 5.67 13.14 4.82
N LEU A 100 6.54 12.50 4.05
CA LEU A 100 7.90 12.97 3.78
C LEU A 100 7.92 14.33 3.08
N LYS A 101 6.98 14.58 2.16
CA LYS A 101 6.85 15.86 1.49
C LYS A 101 6.59 17.00 2.47
N TYR A 102 5.69 16.84 3.42
CA TYR A 102 5.37 17.85 4.43
C TYR A 102 6.44 17.93 5.53
N ALA A 103 7.00 16.80 5.95
CA ALA A 103 8.12 16.76 6.90
C ALA A 103 9.38 17.49 6.37
N ALA A 104 9.60 17.49 5.07
CA ALA A 104 10.69 18.24 4.44
C ALA A 104 10.49 19.77 4.47
N VAL A 105 9.26 20.25 4.71
CA VAL A 105 8.96 21.68 4.86
C VAL A 105 9.17 22.12 6.30
N SER A 106 8.43 21.54 7.25
CA SER A 106 8.57 21.75 8.68
C SER A 106 7.80 20.70 9.49
N TYR A 107 8.05 20.65 10.80
CA TYR A 107 7.30 19.82 11.72
C TYR A 107 5.83 20.24 11.81
N GLU A 108 5.56 21.55 11.82
CA GLU A 108 4.22 22.13 11.87
C GLU A 108 3.41 21.77 10.62
N ALA A 109 4.02 21.83 9.44
CA ALA A 109 3.39 21.44 8.18
C ALA A 109 3.03 19.94 8.18
N LEU A 110 3.90 19.09 8.74
CA LEU A 110 3.60 17.66 8.91
C LEU A 110 2.44 17.45 9.89
N GLN A 111 2.41 18.14 11.03
CA GLN A 111 1.32 18.04 12.00
C GLN A 111 -0.03 18.46 11.40
N GLU A 112 -0.05 19.58 10.68
CA GLU A 112 -1.27 20.05 10.00
C GLU A 112 -1.76 19.01 8.98
N PHE A 113 -0.88 18.49 8.14
CA PHE A 113 -1.21 17.46 7.18
C PHE A 113 -1.78 16.20 7.87
N LEU A 114 -1.13 15.72 8.94
CA LEU A 114 -1.60 14.55 9.69
C LEU A 114 -2.98 14.78 10.30
N THR A 115 -3.25 15.96 10.83
CA THR A 115 -4.57 16.33 11.35
C THR A 115 -5.64 16.23 10.27
N LEU A 116 -5.38 16.79 9.09
CA LEU A 116 -6.31 16.72 7.94
C LEU A 116 -6.55 15.29 7.45
N GLU A 117 -5.52 14.44 7.44
CA GLU A 117 -5.65 13.01 7.09
C GLU A 117 -6.50 12.25 8.10
N ILE A 118 -6.31 12.50 9.41
CA ILE A 118 -7.10 11.87 10.49
C ILE A 118 -8.55 12.33 10.43
N ASP A 119 -8.80 13.62 10.30
CA ASP A 119 -10.16 14.18 10.22
C ASP A 119 -10.87 13.67 8.96
N GLY A 120 -10.15 13.64 7.83
CA GLY A 120 -10.65 13.09 6.56
C GLY A 120 -11.01 11.62 6.68
N LEU A 121 -10.19 10.81 7.34
CA LEU A 121 -10.46 9.40 7.58
C LEU A 121 -11.69 9.20 8.48
N ALA A 122 -11.83 10.00 9.53
CA ALA A 122 -13.01 9.97 10.41
C ALA A 122 -14.30 10.34 9.65
N LEU A 123 -14.25 11.33 8.77
CA LEU A 123 -15.37 11.68 7.90
C LEU A 123 -15.71 10.56 6.90
N ALA A 124 -14.69 9.95 6.30
CA ALA A 124 -14.90 8.82 5.39
C ALA A 124 -15.58 7.65 6.11
N GLU A 125 -15.13 7.30 7.31
CA GLU A 125 -15.71 6.23 8.13
C GLU A 125 -17.17 6.53 8.52
N ALA A 126 -17.49 7.80 8.82
CA ALA A 126 -18.83 8.20 9.23
C ALA A 126 -19.85 8.24 8.09
N TYR A 127 -19.42 8.61 6.87
CA TYR A 127 -20.35 8.96 5.79
C TYR A 127 -20.23 8.12 4.52
N LEU A 128 -19.13 7.39 4.33
CA LEU A 128 -18.90 6.66 3.10
C LEU A 128 -19.13 5.16 3.27
N LYS A 129 -19.55 4.53 2.19
CA LYS A 129 -19.59 3.07 2.04
C LYS A 129 -19.06 2.72 0.66
N ILE A 130 -18.17 1.74 0.58
CA ILE A 130 -17.72 1.25 -0.71
C ILE A 130 -18.81 0.36 -1.34
N ARG A 131 -18.91 0.39 -2.65
CA ARG A 131 -19.68 -0.61 -3.40
C ARG A 131 -18.82 -1.89 -3.50
N LYS A 132 -19.36 -2.99 -3.03
CA LYS A 132 -18.78 -4.33 -3.20
C LYS A 132 -19.29 -4.95 -4.49
#